data_3120bfb8acb0c7aa1317911f5f5f0cef
#
_entry.id   3120bfb8acb0c7aa1317911f5f5f0cef
#
_cell.length_a   1.000
_cell.length_b   1.000
_cell.length_c   1.000
_cell.angle_alpha   90.00
_cell.angle_beta   90.00
_cell.angle_gamma   90.00
#
_symmetry.space_group_name_H-M   'P 1'
#
loop_
_entity.id
_entity.type
_entity.pdbx_description
1 polymer ?
#
loop_
_entity_poly.entity_id
_entity_poly.type
_entity_poly.pdbx_seq_one_letter_code
_entity_poly.pdbx_strand_id
1 'polypeptide(L)'
;MSDDNQNKPLIAVVGSLNMDLVVKTNIIPEEGETVSGEELHYLAGGKGANQAVAAARLGGQTTMIGAVGSDGFGERLLHSLTESGADASQVRILDDTVTGTASIWLSKGDNRIIVIPGANGQVVPAMLEEADTVKSLTAAAAVLLQLEIPLPAVTRAAQLAAEGSALVVLNPAPAVPGLPQELLRCVDVVTPNRSELAVLTGRDDLRPEDVDAAVAELAASLGAAVVTTLGPEGAVYAAAPSGRVQAERAGACRAPGYAVSAVDTTGAGDCFNGALAVALARGETLDAAVSFAMGAAALSVTKLGAQSGMPSAREVQAFLAEQKEKSQ
;
A
#
# COMPACT_ATOMS: atom_id res chain seq x y z
N MET A 1 -1.75 -1.53 32.03
CA MET A 1 -2.20 -1.63 30.63
C MET A 1 -3.02 -0.39 30.24
N SER A 2 -2.49 0.83 30.23
CA SER A 2 -3.29 2.05 29.99
C SER A 2 -2.53 3.25 29.42
N ASP A 3 -1.24 3.16 29.07
CA ASP A 3 -0.50 4.32 28.54
C ASP A 3 -0.07 4.22 27.06
N ASP A 4 -0.26 3.07 26.41
CA ASP A 4 0.27 2.81 25.06
C ASP A 4 -0.64 3.33 23.93
N ASN A 5 -1.85 3.79 24.25
CA ASN A 5 -2.85 4.17 23.24
C ASN A 5 -2.93 5.68 22.97
N GLN A 6 -2.33 6.53 23.81
CA GLN A 6 -2.47 7.99 23.68
C GLN A 6 -1.54 8.64 22.64
N ASN A 7 -0.62 7.88 22.02
CA ASN A 7 0.37 8.45 21.09
C ASN A 7 0.43 7.77 19.72
N LYS A 8 -0.58 6.98 19.36
CA LYS A 8 -0.63 6.34 18.04
C LYS A 8 -1.17 7.32 17.00
N PRO A 9 -0.48 7.52 15.86
CA PRO A 9 -1.00 8.39 14.82
C PRO A 9 -2.30 7.82 14.21
N LEU A 10 -3.26 8.69 13.91
CA LEU A 10 -4.48 8.33 13.19
C LEU A 10 -4.13 8.13 11.72
N ILE A 11 -4.40 6.95 11.20
CA ILE A 11 -4.19 6.58 9.80
C ILE A 11 -5.54 6.22 9.18
N ALA A 12 -5.91 6.86 8.08
CA ALA A 12 -7.02 6.41 7.27
C ALA A 12 -6.52 5.74 5.99
N VAL A 13 -7.16 4.66 5.58
CA VAL A 13 -6.84 3.97 4.32
C VAL A 13 -8.11 3.90 3.49
N VAL A 14 -8.08 4.50 2.29
CA VAL A 14 -9.20 4.40 1.34
C VAL A 14 -8.77 3.54 0.17
N GLY A 15 -9.39 2.39 -0.02
CA GLY A 15 -8.92 1.45 -1.04
C GLY A 15 -9.69 0.15 -1.12
N SER A 16 -9.09 -0.81 -1.77
CA SER A 16 -9.65 -2.11 -2.12
C SER A 16 -9.56 -3.13 -0.98
N LEU A 17 -10.54 -4.04 -1.00
CA LEU A 17 -10.54 -5.29 -0.24
C LEU A 17 -10.81 -6.44 -1.21
N ASN A 18 -9.88 -7.40 -1.32
CA ASN A 18 -10.01 -8.53 -2.23
C ASN A 18 -9.85 -9.86 -1.49
N MET A 19 -10.61 -10.86 -1.91
CA MET A 19 -10.28 -12.25 -1.61
C MET A 19 -9.42 -12.81 -2.74
N ASP A 20 -8.19 -13.16 -2.42
CA ASP A 20 -7.25 -13.76 -3.37
C ASP A 20 -7.45 -15.28 -3.42
N LEU A 21 -7.86 -15.78 -4.58
CA LEU A 21 -8.01 -17.20 -4.89
C LEU A 21 -6.75 -17.68 -5.57
N VAL A 22 -5.84 -18.25 -4.82
CA VAL A 22 -4.53 -18.70 -5.31
C VAL A 22 -4.62 -20.16 -5.69
N VAL A 23 -4.61 -20.44 -6.98
CA VAL A 23 -4.60 -21.78 -7.57
C VAL A 23 -3.19 -22.14 -7.98
N LYS A 24 -2.63 -23.18 -7.40
CA LYS A 24 -1.35 -23.75 -7.84
C LYS A 24 -1.60 -24.86 -8.84
N THR A 25 -0.92 -24.80 -9.96
CA THR A 25 -1.02 -25.78 -11.03
C THR A 25 0.31 -25.96 -11.75
N ASN A 26 0.54 -27.13 -12.32
CA ASN A 26 1.73 -27.39 -13.14
C ASN A 26 1.66 -26.75 -14.53
N ILE A 27 0.43 -26.54 -15.05
CA ILE A 27 0.18 -26.06 -16.41
C ILE A 27 -0.96 -25.05 -16.33
N ILE A 28 -0.77 -23.87 -16.94
CA ILE A 28 -1.84 -22.92 -17.18
C ILE A 28 -2.67 -23.45 -18.37
N PRO A 29 -4.02 -23.55 -18.26
CA PRO A 29 -4.85 -24.06 -19.35
C PRO A 29 -4.81 -23.15 -20.57
N GLU A 30 -4.75 -23.75 -21.77
CA GLU A 30 -4.97 -23.07 -23.03
C GLU A 30 -6.47 -22.97 -23.35
N GLU A 31 -6.82 -22.30 -24.45
CA GLU A 31 -8.22 -22.15 -24.85
C GLU A 31 -8.90 -23.53 -25.06
N GLY A 32 -10.00 -23.76 -24.36
CA GLY A 32 -10.76 -25.00 -24.40
C GLY A 32 -10.16 -26.17 -23.59
N GLU A 33 -9.03 -25.95 -22.88
CA GLU A 33 -8.37 -26.98 -22.07
C GLU A 33 -8.90 -27.01 -20.64
N THR A 34 -8.96 -28.22 -20.07
CA THR A 34 -9.22 -28.44 -18.64
C THR A 34 -8.01 -29.10 -18.00
N VAL A 35 -7.45 -28.47 -16.98
CA VAL A 35 -6.28 -28.96 -16.24
C VAL A 35 -6.62 -29.20 -14.76
N SER A 36 -5.89 -30.11 -14.12
CA SER A 36 -5.99 -30.32 -12.66
C SER A 36 -5.11 -29.33 -11.91
N GLY A 37 -5.68 -28.64 -10.93
CA GLY A 37 -4.93 -27.88 -9.94
C GLY A 37 -4.36 -28.79 -8.84
N GLU A 38 -3.35 -28.31 -8.12
CA GLU A 38 -2.71 -29.02 -6.99
C GLU A 38 -3.22 -28.51 -5.65
N GLU A 39 -3.31 -27.20 -5.50
CA GLU A 39 -3.70 -26.52 -4.26
C GLU A 39 -4.59 -25.31 -4.58
N LEU A 40 -5.51 -25.02 -3.64
CA LEU A 40 -6.31 -23.80 -3.66
C LEU A 40 -6.24 -23.14 -2.28
N HIS A 41 -5.81 -21.88 -2.27
CA HIS A 41 -5.78 -21.06 -1.06
C HIS A 41 -6.69 -19.84 -1.22
N TYR A 42 -7.36 -19.48 -0.13
CA TYR A 42 -8.16 -18.26 0.00
C TYR A 42 -7.42 -17.32 0.95
N LEU A 43 -6.84 -16.26 0.44
CA LEU A 43 -6.03 -15.31 1.21
C LEU A 43 -6.69 -13.94 1.23
N ALA A 44 -6.69 -13.30 2.39
CA ALA A 44 -7.11 -11.92 2.48
C ALA A 44 -6.07 -11.01 1.81
N GLY A 45 -6.54 -10.16 0.91
CA GLY A 45 -5.74 -9.30 0.05
C GLY A 45 -6.47 -7.99 -0.28
N GLY A 46 -6.07 -7.37 -1.38
CA GLY A 46 -6.45 -6.01 -1.77
C GLY A 46 -5.48 -4.98 -1.19
N LYS A 47 -4.97 -4.08 -2.04
CA LYS A 47 -3.94 -3.11 -1.63
C LYS A 47 -4.39 -2.25 -0.46
N GLY A 48 -5.64 -1.80 -0.46
CA GLY A 48 -6.20 -1.03 0.66
C GLY A 48 -6.17 -1.82 1.97
N ALA A 49 -6.74 -3.02 1.99
CA ALA A 49 -6.77 -3.87 3.17
C ALA A 49 -5.35 -4.26 3.64
N ASN A 50 -4.44 -4.58 2.71
CA ASN A 50 -3.06 -4.90 3.03
C ASN A 50 -2.35 -3.72 3.71
N GLN A 51 -2.48 -2.51 3.16
CA GLN A 51 -1.88 -1.30 3.73
C GLN A 51 -2.50 -0.93 5.08
N ALA A 52 -3.81 -1.16 5.27
CA ALA A 52 -4.47 -0.95 6.55
C ALA A 52 -3.97 -1.92 7.63
N VAL A 53 -3.83 -3.20 7.30
CA VAL A 53 -3.25 -4.22 8.18
C VAL A 53 -1.82 -3.88 8.55
N ALA A 54 -1.00 -3.48 7.57
CA ALA A 54 0.38 -3.07 7.81
C ALA A 54 0.45 -1.87 8.77
N ALA A 55 -0.30 -0.80 8.49
CA ALA A 55 -0.32 0.39 9.33
C ALA A 55 -0.76 0.09 10.77
N ALA A 56 -1.80 -0.74 10.95
CA ALA A 56 -2.29 -1.13 12.27
C ALA A 56 -1.23 -1.91 13.08
N ARG A 57 -0.61 -2.94 12.48
CA ARG A 57 0.43 -3.76 13.13
C ARG A 57 1.69 -2.97 13.43
N LEU A 58 1.97 -1.94 12.63
CA LEU A 58 3.14 -1.06 12.80
C LEU A 58 2.87 0.13 13.74
N GLY A 59 1.70 0.15 14.38
CA GLY A 59 1.39 1.04 15.49
C GLY A 59 0.62 2.30 15.10
N GLY A 60 -0.05 2.31 13.94
CA GLY A 60 -1.08 3.29 13.61
C GLY A 60 -2.42 2.93 14.24
N GLN A 61 -3.20 3.93 14.66
CA GLN A 61 -4.63 3.76 14.89
C GLN A 61 -5.31 3.88 13.53
N THR A 62 -5.62 2.73 12.92
CA THR A 62 -5.94 2.64 11.50
C THR A 62 -7.42 2.38 11.26
N THR A 63 -8.05 3.20 10.41
CA THR A 63 -9.42 3.01 9.91
C THR A 63 -9.37 2.66 8.43
N MET A 64 -10.03 1.55 8.05
CA MET A 64 -10.22 1.16 6.65
C MET A 64 -11.55 1.70 6.12
N ILE A 65 -11.50 2.36 4.96
CA ILE A 65 -12.64 2.91 4.22
C ILE A 65 -12.69 2.24 2.86
N GLY A 66 -13.77 1.55 2.55
CA GLY A 66 -13.93 0.78 1.31
C GLY A 66 -15.26 0.07 1.25
N ALA A 67 -15.35 -0.99 0.44
CA ALA A 67 -16.56 -1.78 0.34
C ALA A 67 -16.29 -3.27 0.12
N VAL A 68 -17.20 -4.10 0.64
CA VAL A 68 -17.29 -5.55 0.40
C VAL A 68 -18.72 -5.92 0.01
N GLY A 69 -18.91 -7.08 -0.59
CA GLY A 69 -20.25 -7.66 -0.80
C GLY A 69 -20.78 -8.30 0.48
N SER A 70 -22.11 -8.55 0.54
CA SER A 70 -22.77 -9.30 1.61
C SER A 70 -22.61 -10.82 1.44
N ASP A 71 -21.38 -11.25 1.18
CA ASP A 71 -20.99 -12.66 0.96
C ASP A 71 -19.93 -13.13 1.97
N GLY A 72 -19.66 -14.44 2.00
CA GLY A 72 -18.71 -15.03 2.93
C GLY A 72 -17.26 -14.54 2.73
N PHE A 73 -16.91 -13.97 1.59
CA PHE A 73 -15.61 -13.33 1.38
C PHE A 73 -15.56 -11.98 2.08
N GLY A 74 -16.62 -11.18 2.00
CA GLY A 74 -16.74 -9.93 2.72
C GLY A 74 -16.61 -10.13 4.23
N GLU A 75 -17.34 -11.09 4.81
CA GLU A 75 -17.24 -11.43 6.23
C GLU A 75 -15.80 -11.79 6.65
N ARG A 76 -15.11 -12.62 5.86
CA ARG A 76 -13.74 -13.02 6.15
C ARG A 76 -12.75 -11.86 6.08
N LEU A 77 -12.91 -10.93 5.13
CA LEU A 77 -12.04 -9.76 4.99
C LEU A 77 -12.23 -8.78 6.15
N LEU A 78 -13.48 -8.51 6.57
CA LEU A 78 -13.78 -7.70 7.74
C LEU A 78 -13.20 -8.29 9.03
N HIS A 79 -13.30 -9.62 9.18
CA HIS A 79 -12.72 -10.32 10.31
C HIS A 79 -11.18 -10.19 10.32
N SER A 80 -10.52 -10.40 9.18
CA SER A 80 -9.05 -10.27 9.05
C SER A 80 -8.55 -8.87 9.41
N LEU A 81 -9.25 -7.81 8.97
CA LEU A 81 -8.94 -6.44 9.35
C LEU A 81 -9.01 -6.25 10.86
N THR A 82 -10.11 -6.68 11.47
CA THR A 82 -10.37 -6.51 12.91
C THR A 82 -9.36 -7.27 13.76
N GLU A 83 -9.04 -8.52 13.40
CA GLU A 83 -8.00 -9.32 14.08
C GLU A 83 -6.61 -8.68 13.96
N SER A 84 -6.37 -7.94 12.89
CA SER A 84 -5.12 -7.23 12.68
C SER A 84 -5.04 -5.89 13.42
N GLY A 85 -6.13 -5.48 14.10
CA GLY A 85 -6.22 -4.25 14.86
C GLY A 85 -6.62 -3.03 14.03
N ALA A 86 -7.05 -3.20 12.78
CA ALA A 86 -7.62 -2.12 11.97
C ALA A 86 -9.12 -1.98 12.25
N ASP A 87 -9.61 -0.75 12.31
CA ASP A 87 -11.03 -0.45 12.40
C ASP A 87 -11.70 -0.60 11.03
N ALA A 88 -12.62 -1.56 10.93
CA ALA A 88 -13.39 -1.87 9.73
C ALA A 88 -14.80 -1.25 9.74
N SER A 89 -15.14 -0.40 10.72
CA SER A 89 -16.50 0.15 10.89
C SER A 89 -16.95 1.02 9.72
N GLN A 90 -16.04 1.51 8.90
CA GLN A 90 -16.31 2.32 7.71
C GLN A 90 -16.16 1.54 6.39
N VAL A 91 -16.04 0.22 6.47
CA VAL A 91 -16.17 -0.64 5.29
C VAL A 91 -17.64 -0.94 5.04
N ARG A 92 -18.16 -0.53 3.89
CA ARG A 92 -19.55 -0.76 3.52
C ARG A 92 -19.80 -2.19 3.07
N ILE A 93 -20.93 -2.73 3.47
CA ILE A 93 -21.44 -4.01 2.96
C ILE A 93 -22.50 -3.69 1.91
N LEU A 94 -22.30 -4.16 0.69
CA LEU A 94 -23.19 -3.91 -0.46
C LEU A 94 -23.93 -5.21 -0.81
N ASP A 95 -25.27 -5.17 -0.75
CA ASP A 95 -26.12 -6.38 -0.93
C ASP A 95 -26.18 -6.86 -2.39
N ASP A 96 -26.08 -5.93 -3.35
CA ASP A 96 -26.29 -6.22 -4.78
C ASP A 96 -25.00 -6.52 -5.56
N THR A 97 -23.89 -6.77 -4.88
CA THR A 97 -22.62 -7.06 -5.54
C THR A 97 -21.78 -8.06 -4.74
N VAL A 98 -20.87 -8.72 -5.44
CA VAL A 98 -19.91 -9.63 -4.82
C VAL A 98 -18.71 -8.87 -4.25
N THR A 99 -18.05 -9.43 -3.26
CA THR A 99 -16.77 -8.93 -2.78
C THR A 99 -15.70 -8.98 -3.87
N GLY A 100 -14.80 -7.98 -3.89
CA GLY A 100 -13.66 -7.96 -4.79
C GLY A 100 -12.82 -9.24 -4.68
N THR A 101 -12.37 -9.75 -5.82
CA THR A 101 -11.69 -11.04 -5.89
C THR A 101 -10.54 -10.97 -6.88
N ALA A 102 -9.39 -11.58 -6.54
CA ALA A 102 -8.30 -11.83 -7.48
C ALA A 102 -8.15 -13.33 -7.69
N SER A 103 -8.28 -13.80 -8.92
CA SER A 103 -7.95 -15.19 -9.32
C SER A 103 -6.49 -15.22 -9.73
N ILE A 104 -5.66 -15.88 -8.93
CA ILE A 104 -4.20 -15.92 -9.09
C ILE A 104 -3.80 -17.35 -9.44
N TRP A 105 -3.26 -17.56 -10.62
CA TRP A 105 -2.79 -18.85 -11.11
C TRP A 105 -1.28 -18.91 -11.03
N LEU A 106 -0.75 -19.78 -10.18
CA LEU A 106 0.70 -19.99 -10.01
C LEU A 106 1.14 -21.24 -10.75
N SER A 107 2.11 -21.09 -11.64
CA SER A 107 2.71 -22.21 -12.37
C SER A 107 4.18 -21.96 -12.62
N LYS A 108 5.06 -22.90 -12.23
CA LYS A 108 6.50 -22.87 -12.49
C LYS A 108 7.22 -21.58 -12.08
N GLY A 109 6.75 -20.93 -11.02
CA GLY A 109 7.34 -19.69 -10.51
C GLY A 109 6.86 -18.41 -11.21
N ASP A 110 5.89 -18.52 -12.13
CA ASP A 110 5.21 -17.41 -12.79
C ASP A 110 3.77 -17.31 -12.31
N ASN A 111 3.14 -16.15 -12.45
CA ASN A 111 1.75 -15.94 -12.08
C ASN A 111 0.94 -15.30 -13.21
N ARG A 112 -0.36 -15.58 -13.19
CA ARG A 112 -1.38 -14.85 -13.98
C ARG A 112 -2.50 -14.46 -13.05
N ILE A 113 -2.94 -13.21 -13.18
CA ILE A 113 -3.91 -12.62 -12.24
C ILE A 113 -5.08 -12.04 -13.03
N ILE A 114 -6.29 -12.43 -12.64
CA ILE A 114 -7.54 -11.83 -13.11
C ILE A 114 -8.20 -11.17 -11.91
N VAL A 115 -8.43 -9.86 -11.99
CA VAL A 115 -9.10 -9.10 -10.92
C VAL A 115 -10.55 -8.87 -11.29
N ILE A 116 -11.44 -9.20 -10.37
CA ILE A 116 -12.86 -8.87 -10.40
C ILE A 116 -13.09 -7.78 -9.34
N PRO A 117 -13.33 -6.52 -9.72
CA PRO A 117 -13.46 -5.42 -8.77
C PRO A 117 -14.59 -5.63 -7.75
N GLY A 118 -15.73 -6.17 -8.16
CA GLY A 118 -16.88 -6.36 -7.30
C GLY A 118 -17.25 -5.06 -6.55
N ALA A 119 -17.43 -5.14 -5.25
CA ALA A 119 -17.75 -4.00 -4.39
C ALA A 119 -16.71 -2.86 -4.46
N ASN A 120 -15.44 -3.16 -4.69
CA ASN A 120 -14.41 -2.12 -4.87
C ASN A 120 -14.74 -1.18 -6.04
N GLY A 121 -15.30 -1.72 -7.12
CA GLY A 121 -15.71 -0.94 -8.30
C GLY A 121 -16.91 -0.02 -8.03
N GLN A 122 -17.58 -0.18 -6.90
CA GLN A 122 -18.75 0.61 -6.52
C GLN A 122 -18.45 1.67 -5.45
N VAL A 123 -17.20 1.81 -5.03
CA VAL A 123 -16.79 2.91 -4.16
C VAL A 123 -16.84 4.21 -4.95
N VAL A 124 -17.83 5.05 -4.65
CA VAL A 124 -18.09 6.32 -5.33
C VAL A 124 -17.84 7.51 -4.41
N PRO A 125 -17.58 8.73 -4.93
CA PRO A 125 -17.33 9.92 -4.11
C PRO A 125 -18.41 10.17 -3.05
N ALA A 126 -19.68 9.91 -3.38
CA ALA A 126 -20.79 10.10 -2.44
C ALA A 126 -20.68 9.27 -1.15
N MET A 127 -20.02 8.11 -1.21
CA MET A 127 -19.77 7.27 -0.03
C MET A 127 -18.74 7.92 0.93
N LEU A 128 -17.89 8.80 0.43
CA LEU A 128 -16.87 9.49 1.21
C LEU A 128 -17.40 10.79 1.85
N GLU A 129 -18.60 11.25 1.46
CA GLU A 129 -19.25 12.45 2.02
C GLU A 129 -20.01 12.18 3.33
N GLU A 130 -20.02 10.96 3.82
CA GLU A 130 -20.64 10.65 5.09
C GLU A 130 -19.87 11.27 6.25
N ALA A 131 -20.59 11.77 7.24
CA ALA A 131 -20.01 12.56 8.33
C ALA A 131 -18.86 11.85 9.04
N ASP A 132 -18.97 10.55 9.29
CA ASP A 132 -17.94 9.76 9.97
C ASP A 132 -16.72 9.56 9.06
N THR A 133 -16.92 9.36 7.76
CA THR A 133 -15.84 9.22 6.77
C THR A 133 -15.10 10.53 6.59
N VAL A 134 -15.83 11.64 6.42
CA VAL A 134 -15.23 12.99 6.34
C VAL A 134 -14.41 13.26 7.60
N LYS A 135 -14.97 12.97 8.79
CA LYS A 135 -14.26 13.14 10.05
C LYS A 135 -12.98 12.30 10.13
N SER A 136 -13.03 11.04 9.69
CA SER A 136 -11.85 10.16 9.70
C SER A 136 -10.77 10.66 8.77
N LEU A 137 -11.12 11.12 7.57
CA LEU A 137 -10.16 11.63 6.59
C LEU A 137 -9.55 12.97 7.02
N THR A 138 -10.38 13.87 7.55
CA THR A 138 -9.91 15.21 7.97
C THR A 138 -9.12 15.20 9.29
N ALA A 139 -9.38 14.24 10.17
CA ALA A 139 -8.67 14.09 11.45
C ALA A 139 -7.43 13.21 11.36
N ALA A 140 -7.22 12.49 10.25
CA ALA A 140 -6.06 11.62 10.08
C ALA A 140 -4.75 12.42 10.06
N ALA A 141 -3.68 11.81 10.61
CA ALA A 141 -2.32 12.30 10.44
C ALA A 141 -1.77 11.95 9.04
N ALA A 142 -2.17 10.77 8.52
CA ALA A 142 -1.88 10.37 7.15
C ALA A 142 -3.03 9.58 6.53
N VAL A 143 -3.22 9.74 5.22
CA VAL A 143 -4.20 9.01 4.41
C VAL A 143 -3.47 8.23 3.33
N LEU A 144 -3.70 6.93 3.27
CA LEU A 144 -3.16 6.01 2.25
C LEU A 144 -4.19 5.78 1.16
N LEU A 145 -3.76 5.91 -0.10
CA LEU A 145 -4.57 5.75 -1.30
C LEU A 145 -3.88 4.82 -2.30
N GLN A 146 -4.65 4.03 -3.04
CA GLN A 146 -4.18 3.20 -4.15
C GLN A 146 -5.16 3.33 -5.33
N LEU A 147 -4.92 2.63 -6.44
CA LEU A 147 -5.71 2.78 -7.67
C LEU A 147 -6.56 1.54 -8.01
N GLU A 148 -6.95 0.75 -7.01
CA GLU A 148 -7.84 -0.42 -7.18
C GLU A 148 -9.33 -0.13 -6.91
N ILE A 149 -9.66 1.13 -6.65
CA ILE A 149 -11.04 1.65 -6.59
C ILE A 149 -11.20 2.76 -7.63
N PRO A 150 -12.43 3.20 -7.96
CA PRO A 150 -12.65 4.23 -8.97
C PRO A 150 -11.89 5.52 -8.68
N LEU A 151 -11.15 6.00 -9.68
CA LEU A 151 -10.30 7.18 -9.59
C LEU A 151 -11.01 8.46 -9.08
N PRO A 152 -12.31 8.71 -9.38
CA PRO A 152 -13.04 9.81 -8.77
C PRO A 152 -13.15 9.71 -7.25
N ALA A 153 -13.29 8.50 -6.69
CA ALA A 153 -13.31 8.29 -5.24
C ALA A 153 -11.93 8.52 -4.62
N VAL A 154 -10.85 8.02 -5.26
CA VAL A 154 -9.47 8.30 -4.84
C VAL A 154 -9.19 9.81 -4.80
N THR A 155 -9.60 10.52 -5.85
CA THR A 155 -9.44 11.98 -5.94
C THR A 155 -10.20 12.70 -4.82
N ARG A 156 -11.46 12.29 -4.56
CA ARG A 156 -12.24 12.91 -3.50
C ARG A 156 -11.67 12.63 -2.10
N ALA A 157 -11.19 11.42 -1.85
CA ALA A 157 -10.51 11.07 -0.60
C ALA A 157 -9.27 11.95 -0.38
N ALA A 158 -8.45 12.15 -1.42
CA ALA A 158 -7.27 13.01 -1.35
C ALA A 158 -7.64 14.47 -1.02
N GLN A 159 -8.72 15.00 -1.62
CA GLN A 159 -9.22 16.35 -1.35
C GLN A 159 -9.65 16.50 0.11
N LEU A 160 -10.48 15.57 0.63
CA LEU A 160 -10.93 15.59 2.02
C LEU A 160 -9.77 15.50 3.01
N ALA A 161 -8.78 14.64 2.72
CA ALA A 161 -7.56 14.53 3.51
C ALA A 161 -6.77 15.85 3.55
N ALA A 162 -6.61 16.50 2.40
CA ALA A 162 -5.91 17.77 2.27
C ALA A 162 -6.66 18.92 2.99
N GLU A 163 -8.00 18.94 2.97
CA GLU A 163 -8.82 19.88 3.74
C GLU A 163 -8.55 19.77 5.26
N GLY A 164 -8.27 18.54 5.77
CA GLY A 164 -7.94 18.27 7.17
C GLY A 164 -6.45 18.41 7.50
N SER A 165 -5.60 18.73 6.54
CA SER A 165 -4.12 18.77 6.69
C SER A 165 -3.46 17.41 6.94
N ALA A 166 -4.09 16.28 6.63
CA ALA A 166 -3.47 14.96 6.61
C ALA A 166 -2.33 14.90 5.58
N LEU A 167 -1.31 14.06 5.81
CA LEU A 167 -0.36 13.68 4.78
C LEU A 167 -1.03 12.69 3.81
N VAL A 168 -1.05 13.02 2.53
CA VAL A 168 -1.63 12.15 1.49
C VAL A 168 -0.53 11.31 0.85
N VAL A 169 -0.56 10.00 1.08
CA VAL A 169 0.37 9.03 0.50
C VAL A 169 -0.35 8.24 -0.58
N LEU A 170 0.06 8.41 -1.84
CA LEU A 170 -0.47 7.70 -2.99
C LEU A 170 0.48 6.59 -3.42
N ASN A 171 0.02 5.34 -3.32
CA ASN A 171 0.62 4.22 -4.02
C ASN A 171 -0.04 4.10 -5.40
N PRO A 172 0.63 4.47 -6.51
CA PRO A 172 0.02 4.56 -7.84
C PRO A 172 -0.08 3.18 -8.51
N ALA A 173 -0.65 2.21 -7.79
CA ALA A 173 -0.77 0.81 -8.17
C ALA A 173 -2.24 0.36 -8.23
N PRO A 174 -2.67 -0.30 -9.34
CA PRO A 174 -1.91 -0.51 -10.59
C PRO A 174 -1.65 0.80 -11.33
N ALA A 175 -0.56 0.85 -12.08
CA ALA A 175 -0.17 2.05 -12.81
C ALA A 175 -1.24 2.49 -13.82
N VAL A 176 -1.62 3.76 -13.74
CA VAL A 176 -2.57 4.41 -14.68
C VAL A 176 -1.87 5.64 -15.26
N PRO A 177 -1.77 5.76 -16.60
CA PRO A 177 -1.21 6.94 -17.21
C PRO A 177 -2.16 8.13 -17.04
N GLY A 178 -1.59 9.34 -16.90
CA GLY A 178 -2.36 10.58 -16.91
C GLY A 178 -3.26 10.77 -15.69
N LEU A 179 -2.73 10.60 -14.48
CA LEU A 179 -3.46 10.87 -13.24
C LEU A 179 -4.02 12.30 -13.22
N PRO A 180 -5.25 12.53 -12.70
CA PRO A 180 -5.85 13.86 -12.63
C PRO A 180 -5.00 14.85 -11.84
N GLN A 181 -4.84 16.05 -12.35
CA GLN A 181 -4.11 17.13 -11.67
C GLN A 181 -4.74 17.48 -10.31
N GLU A 182 -6.05 17.31 -10.18
CA GLU A 182 -6.81 17.52 -8.94
C GLU A 182 -6.37 16.54 -7.84
N LEU A 183 -6.08 15.28 -8.21
CA LEU A 183 -5.50 14.30 -7.30
C LEU A 183 -4.06 14.65 -6.95
N LEU A 184 -3.23 14.89 -7.97
CA LEU A 184 -1.79 15.11 -7.79
C LEU A 184 -1.47 16.34 -6.93
N ARG A 185 -2.30 17.39 -6.96
CA ARG A 185 -2.15 18.58 -6.10
C ARG A 185 -2.39 18.32 -4.61
N CYS A 186 -3.09 17.23 -4.28
CA CYS A 186 -3.38 16.86 -2.91
C CYS A 186 -2.34 15.88 -2.33
N VAL A 187 -1.45 15.33 -3.17
CA VAL A 187 -0.52 14.26 -2.78
C VAL A 187 0.77 14.85 -2.22
N ASP A 188 1.17 14.38 -1.03
CA ASP A 188 2.44 14.75 -0.38
C ASP A 188 3.55 13.72 -0.66
N VAL A 189 3.19 12.45 -0.86
CA VAL A 189 4.14 11.35 -1.14
C VAL A 189 3.57 10.43 -2.20
N VAL A 190 4.37 10.09 -3.21
CA VAL A 190 4.04 9.08 -4.23
C VAL A 190 5.01 7.92 -4.10
N THR A 191 4.51 6.67 -4.09
CA THR A 191 5.33 5.48 -3.86
C THR A 191 5.26 4.48 -5.03
N PRO A 192 5.76 4.81 -6.21
CA PRO A 192 5.79 3.88 -7.34
C PRO A 192 6.86 2.81 -7.17
N ASN A 193 6.64 1.63 -7.76
CA ASN A 193 7.75 0.76 -8.14
C ASN A 193 8.39 1.25 -9.45
N ARG A 194 9.45 0.56 -9.95
CA ARG A 194 10.14 0.96 -11.18
C ARG A 194 9.20 1.04 -12.39
N SER A 195 8.31 0.08 -12.57
CA SER A 195 7.36 0.06 -13.70
C SER A 195 6.33 1.17 -13.59
N GLU A 196 5.82 1.42 -12.40
CA GLU A 196 4.88 2.51 -12.11
C GLU A 196 5.55 3.88 -12.30
N LEU A 197 6.81 4.03 -11.89
CA LEU A 197 7.60 5.25 -12.14
C LEU A 197 7.76 5.50 -13.65
N ALA A 198 8.02 4.46 -14.45
CA ALA A 198 8.09 4.57 -15.89
C ALA A 198 6.79 5.12 -16.48
N VAL A 199 5.63 4.58 -16.07
CA VAL A 199 4.31 5.07 -16.50
C VAL A 199 4.06 6.52 -16.08
N LEU A 200 4.36 6.86 -14.81
CA LEU A 200 4.15 8.24 -14.30
C LEU A 200 5.03 9.28 -14.99
N THR A 201 6.21 8.88 -15.44
CA THR A 201 7.16 9.76 -16.14
C THR A 201 7.00 9.71 -17.66
N GLY A 202 6.05 8.92 -18.19
CA GLY A 202 5.81 8.76 -19.62
C GLY A 202 6.99 8.11 -20.36
N ARG A 203 7.76 7.26 -19.70
CA ARG A 203 8.91 6.54 -20.27
C ARG A 203 8.52 5.10 -20.55
N ASP A 204 8.73 4.63 -21.78
CA ASP A 204 8.42 3.24 -22.17
C ASP A 204 9.37 2.22 -21.53
N ASP A 205 10.63 2.62 -21.31
CA ASP A 205 11.65 1.86 -20.61
C ASP A 205 12.43 2.77 -19.66
N LEU A 206 12.51 2.38 -18.41
CA LEU A 206 13.27 3.08 -17.37
C LEU A 206 14.47 2.22 -16.95
N ARG A 207 15.64 2.52 -17.53
CA ARG A 207 16.88 1.81 -17.22
C ARG A 207 17.29 2.06 -15.77
N PRO A 208 17.97 1.10 -15.11
CA PRO A 208 18.42 1.23 -13.72
C PRO A 208 19.20 2.51 -13.42
N GLU A 209 20.05 2.96 -14.37
CA GLU A 209 20.86 4.18 -14.25
C GLU A 209 20.04 5.48 -14.34
N ASP A 210 18.84 5.45 -14.91
CA ASP A 210 17.99 6.62 -15.08
C ASP A 210 17.00 6.84 -13.90
N VAL A 211 16.89 5.87 -12.98
CA VAL A 211 15.92 5.89 -11.88
C VAL A 211 16.10 7.09 -10.96
N ASP A 212 17.33 7.41 -10.56
CA ASP A 212 17.63 8.52 -9.64
C ASP A 212 17.19 9.86 -10.23
N ALA A 213 17.49 10.08 -11.51
CA ALA A 213 17.08 11.30 -12.23
C ALA A 213 15.57 11.36 -12.36
N ALA A 214 14.90 10.24 -12.72
CA ALA A 214 13.45 10.18 -12.86
C ALA A 214 12.72 10.47 -11.54
N VAL A 215 13.22 9.94 -10.42
CA VAL A 215 12.66 10.19 -9.08
C VAL A 215 12.80 11.67 -8.71
N ALA A 216 13.98 12.27 -8.92
CA ALA A 216 14.21 13.70 -8.61
C ALA A 216 13.36 14.62 -9.49
N GLU A 217 13.27 14.34 -10.79
CA GLU A 217 12.44 15.10 -11.74
C GLU A 217 10.95 15.01 -11.39
N LEU A 218 10.46 13.82 -11.08
CA LEU A 218 9.06 13.62 -10.71
C LEU A 218 8.74 14.33 -9.39
N ALA A 219 9.62 14.24 -8.38
CA ALA A 219 9.44 14.95 -7.11
C ALA A 219 9.36 16.47 -7.31
N ALA A 220 10.27 17.03 -8.11
CA ALA A 220 10.26 18.46 -8.43
C ALA A 220 9.00 18.88 -9.19
N SER A 221 8.53 18.07 -10.15
CA SER A 221 7.35 18.36 -10.96
C SER A 221 6.04 18.30 -10.18
N LEU A 222 5.94 17.38 -9.22
CA LEU A 222 4.75 17.21 -8.37
C LEU A 222 4.74 18.17 -7.17
N GLY A 223 5.89 18.69 -6.75
CA GLY A 223 6.01 19.39 -5.48
C GLY A 223 5.84 18.46 -4.25
N ALA A 224 6.05 17.16 -4.43
CA ALA A 224 5.83 16.10 -3.46
C ALA A 224 7.07 15.23 -3.27
N ALA A 225 7.11 14.41 -2.23
CA ALA A 225 8.13 13.37 -2.11
C ALA A 225 7.81 12.19 -3.05
N VAL A 226 8.83 11.59 -3.64
CA VAL A 226 8.72 10.36 -4.43
C VAL A 226 9.63 9.31 -3.84
N VAL A 227 9.09 8.11 -3.59
CA VAL A 227 9.84 6.97 -3.05
C VAL A 227 9.62 5.78 -3.97
N THR A 228 10.61 5.42 -4.75
CA THR A 228 10.54 4.31 -5.70
C THR A 228 11.15 3.06 -5.13
N THR A 229 10.34 2.02 -4.96
CA THR A 229 10.82 0.70 -4.51
C THR A 229 11.44 -0.09 -5.66
N LEU A 230 12.57 -0.73 -5.40
CA LEU A 230 13.36 -1.50 -6.36
C LEU A 230 13.49 -2.99 -5.95
N GLY A 231 12.55 -3.49 -5.16
CA GLY A 231 12.60 -4.85 -4.63
C GLY A 231 13.85 -5.08 -3.76
N PRO A 232 14.62 -6.15 -4.03
CA PRO A 232 15.80 -6.46 -3.22
C PRO A 232 16.92 -5.41 -3.33
N GLU A 233 16.92 -4.56 -4.35
CA GLU A 233 17.89 -3.46 -4.49
C GLU A 233 17.63 -2.30 -3.51
N GLY A 234 16.44 -2.25 -2.88
CA GLY A 234 16.09 -1.21 -1.92
C GLY A 234 15.12 -0.17 -2.46
N ALA A 235 15.38 1.10 -2.22
CA ALA A 235 14.57 2.21 -2.69
C ALA A 235 15.40 3.43 -3.08
N VAL A 236 14.87 4.23 -4.02
CA VAL A 236 15.35 5.56 -4.37
C VAL A 236 14.27 6.56 -4.00
N TYR A 237 14.64 7.66 -3.33
CA TYR A 237 13.69 8.66 -2.92
C TYR A 237 14.22 10.07 -3.05
N ALA A 238 13.32 11.02 -3.26
CA ALA A 238 13.61 12.45 -3.25
C ALA A 238 12.41 13.21 -2.69
N ALA A 239 12.68 14.32 -1.99
CA ALA A 239 11.65 15.26 -1.57
C ALA A 239 11.74 16.54 -2.41
N ALA A 240 10.58 17.13 -2.75
CA ALA A 240 10.55 18.43 -3.36
C ALA A 240 10.96 19.51 -2.33
N PRO A 241 11.73 20.53 -2.69
CA PRO A 241 12.15 21.58 -1.75
C PRO A 241 11.00 22.32 -1.07
N SER A 242 9.85 22.43 -1.77
CA SER A 242 8.63 23.07 -1.27
C SER A 242 7.60 22.08 -0.72
N GLY A 243 7.90 20.80 -0.71
CA GLY A 243 6.99 19.74 -0.24
C GLY A 243 6.81 19.77 1.29
N ARG A 244 5.71 19.20 1.77
CA ARG A 244 5.43 19.06 3.21
C ARG A 244 6.33 18.02 3.88
N VAL A 245 6.74 16.99 3.13
CA VAL A 245 7.65 15.93 3.59
C VAL A 245 9.08 16.33 3.23
N GLN A 246 9.95 16.35 4.24
CA GLN A 246 11.34 16.78 4.08
C GLN A 246 12.30 15.59 4.14
N ALA A 247 13.34 15.61 3.30
CA ALA A 247 14.47 14.71 3.37
C ALA A 247 15.69 15.43 4.00
N GLU A 248 16.60 14.68 4.61
CA GLU A 248 17.81 15.22 5.20
C GLU A 248 18.77 15.77 4.13
N ARG A 249 18.69 15.25 2.92
CA ARG A 249 19.54 15.63 1.79
C ARG A 249 18.71 16.01 0.57
N ALA A 250 19.18 16.99 -0.17
CA ALA A 250 18.59 17.38 -1.45
C ALA A 250 18.93 16.38 -2.56
N GLY A 251 18.01 16.25 -3.53
CA GLY A 251 18.16 15.35 -4.67
C GLY A 251 17.78 13.92 -4.35
N ALA A 252 18.12 13.01 -5.26
CA ALA A 252 17.84 11.59 -5.08
C ALA A 252 18.77 10.93 -4.06
N CYS A 253 18.17 10.20 -3.13
CA CYS A 253 18.86 9.40 -2.11
C CYS A 253 18.54 7.92 -2.31
N ARG A 254 19.44 7.03 -1.90
CA ARG A 254 19.23 5.58 -1.96
C ARG A 254 19.21 4.97 -0.57
N ALA A 255 18.23 4.10 -0.32
CA ALA A 255 18.18 3.20 0.82
C ALA A 255 18.45 1.77 0.31
N PRO A 256 19.48 1.08 0.82
CA PRO A 256 19.76 -0.29 0.39
C PRO A 256 18.68 -1.26 0.86
N GLY A 257 18.48 -2.34 0.10
CA GLY A 257 17.64 -3.45 0.54
C GLY A 257 18.31 -4.27 1.65
N TYR A 258 17.51 -4.98 2.42
CA TYR A 258 18.01 -5.93 3.42
C TYR A 258 18.02 -7.35 2.86
N ALA A 259 19.14 -8.06 3.05
CA ALA A 259 19.26 -9.45 2.65
C ALA A 259 18.45 -10.36 3.60
N VAL A 260 17.39 -10.97 3.09
CA VAL A 260 16.51 -11.90 3.80
C VAL A 260 16.19 -13.11 2.94
N SER A 261 15.82 -14.23 3.56
CA SER A 261 15.32 -15.41 2.84
C SER A 261 13.84 -15.18 2.49
N ALA A 262 13.57 -14.74 1.27
CA ALA A 262 12.21 -14.52 0.82
C ALA A 262 11.45 -15.85 0.65
N VAL A 263 10.23 -15.91 1.20
CA VAL A 263 9.27 -16.99 1.06
C VAL A 263 8.14 -16.58 0.10
N ASP A 264 7.59 -15.37 0.30
CA ASP A 264 6.51 -14.82 -0.52
C ASP A 264 6.65 -13.29 -0.57
N THR A 265 6.72 -12.72 -1.77
CA THR A 265 6.88 -11.27 -1.95
C THR A 265 5.54 -10.51 -2.08
N THR A 266 4.41 -11.22 -2.00
CA THR A 266 3.08 -10.65 -2.08
C THR A 266 2.85 -9.67 -0.92
N GLY A 267 2.38 -8.47 -1.24
CA GLY A 267 2.09 -7.44 -0.25
C GLY A 267 3.31 -6.70 0.34
N ALA A 268 4.55 -6.96 -0.14
CA ALA A 268 5.74 -6.26 0.33
C ALA A 268 5.65 -4.74 0.11
N GLY A 269 5.15 -4.31 -1.05
CA GLY A 269 4.88 -2.90 -1.35
C GLY A 269 3.79 -2.31 -0.45
N ASP A 270 2.75 -3.10 -0.11
CA ASP A 270 1.70 -2.66 0.80
C ASP A 270 2.23 -2.50 2.23
N CYS A 271 3.05 -3.47 2.68
CA CYS A 271 3.76 -3.38 3.96
C CYS A 271 4.65 -2.14 4.03
N PHE A 272 5.41 -1.88 2.96
CA PHE A 272 6.23 -0.67 2.81
C PHE A 272 5.38 0.60 2.97
N ASN A 273 4.26 0.70 2.25
CA ASN A 273 3.39 1.88 2.28
C ASN A 273 2.77 2.11 3.66
N GLY A 274 2.26 1.06 4.31
CA GLY A 274 1.72 1.13 5.67
C GLY A 274 2.77 1.61 6.68
N ALA A 275 4.00 1.08 6.59
CA ALA A 275 5.12 1.47 7.44
C ALA A 275 5.54 2.92 7.22
N LEU A 276 5.68 3.33 5.95
CA LEU A 276 6.06 4.68 5.55
C LEU A 276 5.05 5.72 6.10
N ALA A 277 3.76 5.46 5.91
CA ALA A 277 2.71 6.36 6.38
C ALA A 277 2.70 6.51 7.91
N VAL A 278 2.88 5.41 8.65
CA VAL A 278 2.97 5.46 10.12
C VAL A 278 4.18 6.23 10.59
N ALA A 279 5.35 6.05 9.98
CA ALA A 279 6.57 6.76 10.35
C ALA A 279 6.46 8.27 10.05
N LEU A 280 5.98 8.64 8.86
CA LEU A 280 5.74 10.04 8.51
C LEU A 280 4.68 10.69 9.41
N ALA A 281 3.61 9.98 9.75
CA ALA A 281 2.56 10.46 10.65
C ALA A 281 3.07 10.68 12.10
N ARG A 282 4.17 10.04 12.49
CA ARG A 282 4.89 10.31 13.75
C ARG A 282 5.83 11.52 13.66
N GLY A 283 5.95 12.13 12.49
CA GLY A 283 6.85 13.27 12.26
C GLY A 283 8.31 12.88 12.00
N GLU A 284 8.56 11.62 11.62
CA GLU A 284 9.90 11.20 11.21
C GLU A 284 10.30 11.85 9.86
N THR A 285 11.59 12.04 9.63
CA THR A 285 12.11 12.48 8.34
C THR A 285 11.86 11.41 7.26
N LEU A 286 11.85 11.81 5.98
CA LEU A 286 11.69 10.85 4.88
C LEU A 286 12.73 9.74 4.93
N ASP A 287 13.98 10.07 5.27
CA ASP A 287 15.10 9.14 5.39
C ASP A 287 14.83 8.06 6.47
N ALA A 288 14.38 8.48 7.65
CA ALA A 288 14.04 7.58 8.74
C ALA A 288 12.81 6.72 8.39
N ALA A 289 11.78 7.33 7.80
CA ALA A 289 10.55 6.66 7.41
C ALA A 289 10.80 5.61 6.30
N VAL A 290 11.63 5.91 5.30
CA VAL A 290 12.04 4.96 4.26
C VAL A 290 12.84 3.80 4.86
N SER A 291 13.78 4.09 5.76
CA SER A 291 14.56 3.04 6.44
C SER A 291 13.65 2.08 7.23
N PHE A 292 12.69 2.62 7.98
CA PHE A 292 11.70 1.82 8.73
C PHE A 292 10.82 0.99 7.79
N ALA A 293 10.33 1.59 6.70
CA ALA A 293 9.50 0.92 5.71
C ALA A 293 10.23 -0.20 4.96
N MET A 294 11.51 0.01 4.64
CA MET A 294 12.36 -1.04 4.05
C MET A 294 12.55 -2.23 4.99
N GLY A 295 12.77 -1.99 6.29
CA GLY A 295 12.84 -3.05 7.30
C GLY A 295 11.54 -3.84 7.43
N ALA A 296 10.40 -3.15 7.44
CA ALA A 296 9.09 -3.77 7.49
C ALA A 296 8.82 -4.64 6.24
N ALA A 297 9.08 -4.10 5.05
CA ALA A 297 8.93 -4.83 3.80
C ALA A 297 9.87 -6.06 3.71
N ALA A 298 11.12 -5.94 4.18
CA ALA A 298 12.04 -7.07 4.21
C ALA A 298 11.56 -8.20 5.13
N LEU A 299 10.99 -7.88 6.29
CA LEU A 299 10.40 -8.88 7.18
C LEU A 299 9.13 -9.50 6.60
N SER A 300 8.29 -8.73 5.92
CA SER A 300 7.02 -9.23 5.39
C SER A 300 7.20 -10.37 4.40
N VAL A 301 8.26 -10.35 3.59
CA VAL A 301 8.53 -11.38 2.59
C VAL A 301 9.08 -12.70 3.15
N THR A 302 9.37 -12.77 4.45
CA THR A 302 9.91 -13.99 5.10
C THR A 302 8.84 -15.01 5.49
N LYS A 303 7.57 -14.68 5.30
CA LYS A 303 6.40 -15.53 5.63
C LYS A 303 5.46 -15.61 4.42
N LEU A 304 4.64 -16.67 4.37
CA LEU A 304 3.65 -16.86 3.31
C LEU A 304 2.45 -15.93 3.49
N GLY A 305 1.97 -15.32 2.40
CA GLY A 305 0.75 -14.51 2.32
C GLY A 305 0.97 -13.04 2.70
N ALA A 306 0.26 -12.15 2.00
CA ALA A 306 0.41 -10.70 2.14
C ALA A 306 0.18 -10.23 3.58
N GLN A 307 -1.03 -10.41 4.12
CA GLN A 307 -1.39 -9.91 5.45
C GLN A 307 -0.74 -10.71 6.58
N SER A 308 -0.63 -12.03 6.44
CA SER A 308 -0.01 -12.91 7.45
C SER A 308 1.50 -12.65 7.60
N GLY A 309 2.17 -12.21 6.54
CA GLY A 309 3.60 -11.85 6.54
C GLY A 309 3.92 -10.55 7.27
N MET A 310 2.97 -9.64 7.42
CA MET A 310 3.22 -8.29 7.95
C MET A 310 3.72 -8.31 9.39
N PRO A 311 4.87 -7.66 9.68
CA PRO A 311 5.46 -7.64 11.02
C PRO A 311 4.77 -6.64 11.95
N SER A 312 5.03 -6.77 13.25
CA SER A 312 4.75 -5.74 14.24
C SER A 312 5.88 -4.70 14.27
N ALA A 313 5.57 -3.51 14.81
CA ALA A 313 6.57 -2.44 15.01
C ALA A 313 7.79 -2.91 15.82
N ARG A 314 7.57 -3.77 16.84
CA ARG A 314 8.64 -4.34 17.67
C ARG A 314 9.58 -5.25 16.87
N GLU A 315 9.02 -6.11 16.00
CA GLU A 315 9.83 -6.97 15.12
C GLU A 315 10.69 -6.14 14.17
N VAL A 316 10.14 -5.08 13.58
CA VAL A 316 10.90 -4.18 12.69
C VAL A 316 12.01 -3.46 13.44
N GLN A 317 11.74 -2.91 14.63
CA GLN A 317 12.76 -2.23 15.44
C GLN A 317 13.91 -3.17 15.83
N ALA A 318 13.59 -4.40 16.26
CA ALA A 318 14.59 -5.41 16.60
C ALA A 318 15.44 -5.77 15.38
N PHE A 319 14.80 -6.01 14.22
CA PHE A 319 15.49 -6.31 12.98
C PHE A 319 16.45 -5.19 12.56
N LEU A 320 16.00 -3.94 12.58
CA LEU A 320 16.84 -2.78 12.22
C LEU A 320 18.01 -2.58 13.18
N ALA A 321 17.85 -2.87 14.48
CA ALA A 321 18.94 -2.82 15.46
C ALA A 321 20.02 -3.87 15.14
N GLU A 322 19.62 -5.11 14.85
CA GLU A 322 20.55 -6.18 14.44
C GLU A 322 21.30 -5.84 13.13
N GLN A 323 20.64 -5.22 12.15
CA GLN A 323 21.30 -4.82 10.90
C GLN A 323 22.35 -3.73 11.11
N LYS A 324 22.09 -2.79 12.03
CA LYS A 324 23.08 -1.74 12.39
C LYS A 324 24.31 -2.34 13.05
N GLU A 325 24.16 -3.32 13.93
CA GLU A 325 25.28 -4.00 14.59
C GLU A 325 26.15 -4.79 13.58
N LYS A 326 25.55 -5.43 12.57
CA LYS A 326 26.25 -6.16 11.52
C LYS A 326 27.01 -5.26 10.54
N SER A 327 26.66 -3.97 10.47
CA SER A 327 27.27 -2.99 9.55
C SER A 327 28.44 -2.20 10.19
N GLN A 328 28.66 -2.37 11.50
CA GLN A 328 29.79 -1.83 12.26
C GLN A 328 30.94 -2.84 12.37
#